data_bd88c4fd8e8d15f17214c01dde2824fc
#
_entry.id   bd88c4fd8e8d15f17214c01dde2824fc
#
_cell.length_a   1.000
_cell.length_b   1.000
_cell.length_c   1.000
_cell.angle_alpha   90.00
_cell.angle_beta   90.00
_cell.angle_gamma   90.00
#
_symmetry.space_group_name_H-M   'P 1'
#
loop_
_entity.id
_entity.type
_entity.pdbx_description
1 polymer ?
#
loop_
_entity_poly.entity_id
_entity_poly.type
_entity_poly.pdbx_seq_one_letter_code
_entity_poly.pdbx_strand_id
1 'polypeptide(L)'
;TIPNSVTSIGGSAFSNCSSLASITCEATTPPDVCDKWDTHSFDGVSNSLPVYVPCGTVSAYNAARGWNQFSNIQEPLAEYSIQVSTSNSSMGSARVDKNTICGNSISATANYGYLFVRSSDGNTDNPRYLELTQDTILTAEFAPNNYTISTLCNDTERGTTSGDVTTTYLDYVTISATANYGYHFSHWDDYNYDNPRQVQVTEDKTYTAKFEKNTYPISLSCNNHQ
;
A
#
# COMPACT_ATOMS: atom_id res chain seq x y z
N THR A 1 -3.07 -36.53 -14.95
CA THR A 1 -4.35 -35.94 -14.50
C THR A 1 -5.17 -36.99 -13.79
N ILE A 2 -5.81 -36.61 -12.67
CA ILE A 2 -6.78 -37.40 -11.92
C ILE A 2 -8.15 -36.78 -12.20
N PRO A 3 -9.06 -37.50 -12.92
CA PRO A 3 -10.36 -36.95 -13.29
C PRO A 3 -11.28 -36.63 -12.09
N ASN A 4 -12.26 -35.74 -12.29
CA ASN A 4 -13.22 -35.34 -11.27
C ASN A 4 -14.13 -36.45 -10.74
N SER A 5 -14.25 -37.57 -11.47
CA SER A 5 -15.02 -38.74 -11.06
C SER A 5 -14.29 -39.67 -10.08
N VAL A 6 -13.00 -39.45 -9.85
CA VAL A 6 -12.19 -40.23 -8.90
C VAL A 6 -12.48 -39.77 -7.49
N THR A 7 -12.98 -40.66 -6.65
CA THR A 7 -13.30 -40.40 -5.24
C THR A 7 -12.32 -41.04 -4.28
N SER A 8 -11.45 -41.96 -4.75
CA SER A 8 -10.43 -42.59 -3.93
C SER A 8 -9.23 -43.01 -4.76
N ILE A 9 -8.04 -43.00 -4.15
CA ILE A 9 -6.76 -43.43 -4.70
C ILE A 9 -6.26 -44.60 -3.86
N GLY A 10 -6.14 -45.74 -4.50
CA GLY A 10 -5.72 -46.97 -3.84
C GLY A 10 -4.27 -46.98 -3.36
N GLY A 11 -3.94 -47.90 -2.47
CA GLY A 11 -2.55 -48.07 -1.97
C GLY A 11 -1.57 -48.32 -3.11
N SER A 12 -0.43 -47.67 -3.06
CA SER A 12 0.67 -47.75 -4.03
C SER A 12 0.32 -47.31 -5.46
N ALA A 13 -0.83 -46.62 -5.69
CA ALA A 13 -1.27 -46.24 -7.03
C ALA A 13 -0.26 -45.39 -7.80
N PHE A 14 0.52 -44.57 -7.10
CA PHE A 14 1.59 -43.72 -7.65
C PHE A 14 2.96 -44.01 -6.95
N SER A 15 3.08 -45.17 -6.27
CA SER A 15 4.31 -45.49 -5.60
C SER A 15 5.49 -45.57 -6.57
N ASN A 16 6.64 -45.01 -6.16
CA ASN A 16 7.87 -44.90 -6.96
C ASN A 16 7.73 -44.16 -8.31
N CYS A 17 6.71 -43.36 -8.47
CA CYS A 17 6.61 -42.46 -9.63
C CYS A 17 7.51 -41.22 -9.47
N SER A 18 8.82 -41.45 -9.27
CA SER A 18 9.83 -40.40 -8.96
C SER A 18 10.06 -39.39 -10.10
N SER A 19 9.69 -39.75 -11.34
CA SER A 19 9.81 -38.88 -12.51
C SER A 19 8.53 -38.03 -12.77
N LEU A 20 7.56 -38.08 -11.86
CA LEU A 20 6.35 -37.29 -11.99
C LEU A 20 6.66 -35.80 -11.83
N ALA A 21 6.35 -35.01 -12.85
CA ALA A 21 6.65 -33.57 -12.88
C ALA A 21 5.54 -32.72 -12.23
N SER A 22 4.29 -33.19 -12.26
CA SER A 22 3.16 -32.53 -11.62
C SER A 22 1.98 -33.49 -11.46
N ILE A 23 1.06 -33.13 -10.55
CA ILE A 23 -0.26 -33.78 -10.45
C ILE A 23 -1.32 -32.72 -10.78
N THR A 24 -2.28 -33.09 -11.64
CA THR A 24 -3.52 -32.34 -11.82
C THR A 24 -4.67 -33.18 -11.30
N CYS A 25 -5.42 -32.68 -10.33
CA CYS A 25 -6.64 -33.32 -9.82
C CYS A 25 -7.84 -32.40 -10.12
N GLU A 26 -8.84 -32.92 -10.85
CA GLU A 26 -10.02 -32.17 -11.29
C GLU A 26 -11.18 -32.26 -10.28
N ALA A 27 -11.05 -33.08 -9.22
CA ALA A 27 -12.09 -33.24 -8.22
C ALA A 27 -12.19 -32.01 -7.31
N THR A 28 -13.39 -31.47 -7.12
CA THR A 28 -13.64 -30.34 -6.19
C THR A 28 -13.60 -30.77 -4.71
N THR A 29 -13.79 -32.04 -4.44
CA THR A 29 -13.57 -32.66 -3.14
C THR A 29 -12.32 -33.55 -3.24
N PRO A 30 -11.32 -33.37 -2.39
CA PRO A 30 -10.12 -34.20 -2.46
C PRO A 30 -10.47 -35.70 -2.38
N PRO A 31 -10.03 -36.52 -3.35
CA PRO A 31 -10.18 -37.96 -3.26
C PRO A 31 -9.54 -38.55 -2.02
N ASP A 32 -10.15 -39.53 -1.40
CA ASP A 32 -9.56 -40.27 -0.31
C ASP A 32 -8.27 -40.97 -0.78
N VAL A 33 -7.16 -40.72 -0.05
CA VAL A 33 -5.87 -41.33 -0.36
C VAL A 33 -5.60 -42.45 0.63
N CYS A 34 -5.27 -43.64 0.11
CA CYS A 34 -4.87 -44.74 0.93
C CYS A 34 -3.49 -44.43 1.55
N ASP A 35 -3.47 -44.27 2.87
CA ASP A 35 -2.30 -43.98 3.68
C ASP A 35 -2.21 -45.01 4.82
N LYS A 36 -2.10 -46.29 4.43
CA LYS A 36 -1.89 -47.40 5.37
C LYS A 36 -0.43 -47.70 5.53
N TRP A 37 -0.05 -48.29 6.67
CA TRP A 37 1.33 -48.55 7.07
C TRP A 37 2.23 -49.18 5.98
N ASP A 38 1.69 -49.99 5.10
CA ASP A 38 2.43 -50.74 4.09
C ASP A 38 2.17 -50.30 2.64
N THR A 39 1.27 -49.30 2.41
CA THR A 39 0.82 -48.97 1.04
C THR A 39 0.42 -47.50 0.91
N HIS A 40 1.40 -46.62 0.96
CA HIS A 40 1.13 -45.18 0.69
C HIS A 40 0.94 -44.97 -0.80
N SER A 41 -0.10 -44.23 -1.17
CA SER A 41 -0.48 -43.99 -2.57
C SER A 41 0.59 -43.23 -3.35
N PHE A 42 1.30 -42.31 -2.72
CA PHE A 42 2.32 -41.43 -3.31
C PHE A 42 3.75 -41.68 -2.78
N ASP A 43 4.02 -42.90 -2.30
CA ASP A 43 5.35 -43.23 -1.81
C ASP A 43 6.43 -43.06 -2.90
N GLY A 44 7.55 -42.36 -2.58
CA GLY A 44 8.61 -42.04 -3.55
C GLY A 44 8.27 -40.93 -4.55
N VAL A 45 7.11 -40.28 -4.45
CA VAL A 45 6.77 -39.06 -5.18
C VAL A 45 7.31 -37.85 -4.41
N SER A 46 7.90 -36.87 -5.14
CA SER A 46 8.43 -35.67 -4.50
C SER A 46 7.32 -34.82 -3.86
N ASN A 47 7.44 -34.50 -2.58
CA ASN A 47 6.49 -33.64 -1.86
C ASN A 47 6.50 -32.18 -2.32
N SER A 48 7.50 -31.75 -3.09
CA SER A 48 7.62 -30.39 -3.62
C SER A 48 7.09 -30.24 -5.05
N LEU A 49 6.63 -31.33 -5.69
CA LEU A 49 6.07 -31.22 -7.03
C LEU A 49 4.77 -30.39 -7.02
N PRO A 50 4.46 -29.64 -8.08
CA PRO A 50 3.23 -28.87 -8.17
C PRO A 50 2.01 -29.81 -8.26
N VAL A 51 1.01 -29.54 -7.42
CA VAL A 51 -0.30 -30.19 -7.43
C VAL A 51 -1.35 -29.16 -7.79
N TYR A 52 -1.88 -29.28 -9.00
CA TYR A 52 -2.92 -28.38 -9.50
C TYR A 52 -4.30 -28.92 -9.14
N VAL A 53 -5.11 -28.07 -8.50
CA VAL A 53 -6.47 -28.42 -8.01
C VAL A 53 -7.49 -27.38 -8.45
N PRO A 54 -8.80 -27.72 -8.49
CA PRO A 54 -9.83 -26.80 -8.94
C PRO A 54 -9.86 -25.49 -8.13
N CYS A 55 -10.40 -24.44 -8.73
CA CYS A 55 -10.55 -23.13 -8.15
C CYS A 55 -11.21 -23.16 -6.77
N GLY A 56 -10.60 -22.49 -5.78
CA GLY A 56 -11.13 -22.38 -4.42
C GLY A 56 -10.97 -23.64 -3.55
N THR A 57 -10.31 -24.70 -4.04
CA THR A 57 -10.18 -25.96 -3.29
C THR A 57 -8.83 -26.18 -2.61
N VAL A 58 -7.86 -25.30 -2.81
CA VAL A 58 -6.50 -25.43 -2.26
C VAL A 58 -6.50 -25.71 -0.75
N SER A 59 -7.34 -24.99 0.02
CA SER A 59 -7.43 -25.18 1.46
C SER A 59 -7.97 -26.56 1.84
N ALA A 60 -8.93 -27.10 1.07
CA ALA A 60 -9.49 -28.42 1.30
C ALA A 60 -8.43 -29.50 1.04
N TYR A 61 -7.65 -29.38 -0.05
CA TYR A 61 -6.57 -30.30 -0.35
C TYR A 61 -5.41 -30.22 0.67
N ASN A 62 -5.06 -29.02 1.13
CA ASN A 62 -4.06 -28.85 2.19
C ASN A 62 -4.47 -29.49 3.52
N ALA A 63 -5.78 -29.58 3.80
CA ALA A 63 -6.31 -30.23 5.00
C ALA A 63 -6.53 -31.74 4.82
N ALA A 64 -6.62 -32.23 3.59
CA ALA A 64 -6.96 -33.61 3.30
C ALA A 64 -5.78 -34.55 3.54
N ARG A 65 -6.07 -35.66 4.24
CA ARG A 65 -5.06 -36.69 4.54
C ARG A 65 -4.49 -37.28 3.24
N GLY A 66 -3.18 -37.46 3.20
CA GLY A 66 -2.43 -37.96 2.05
C GLY A 66 -2.14 -36.88 0.98
N TRP A 67 -2.95 -35.84 0.88
CA TRP A 67 -2.67 -34.66 0.05
C TRP A 67 -1.80 -33.65 0.79
N ASN A 68 -1.99 -33.50 2.10
CA ASN A 68 -1.25 -32.57 2.96
C ASN A 68 0.27 -32.81 3.06
N GLN A 69 0.78 -33.88 2.46
CA GLN A 69 2.21 -34.12 2.30
C GLN A 69 2.85 -33.20 1.24
N PHE A 70 2.06 -32.73 0.27
CA PHE A 70 2.56 -31.87 -0.80
C PHE A 70 2.64 -30.41 -0.34
N SER A 71 3.82 -29.82 -0.47
CA SER A 71 4.07 -28.44 -0.07
C SER A 71 3.70 -27.40 -1.13
N ASN A 72 3.30 -27.84 -2.34
CA ASN A 72 3.05 -26.98 -3.48
C ASN A 72 1.68 -27.30 -4.14
N ILE A 73 0.60 -27.23 -3.34
CA ILE A 73 -0.77 -27.35 -3.83
C ILE A 73 -1.26 -25.96 -4.27
N GLN A 74 -1.70 -25.85 -5.51
CA GLN A 74 -2.05 -24.56 -6.11
C GLN A 74 -3.16 -24.67 -7.17
N GLU A 75 -3.77 -23.54 -7.49
CA GLU A 75 -4.67 -23.44 -8.64
C GLU A 75 -3.85 -23.47 -9.95
N PRO A 76 -4.40 -23.98 -11.07
CA PRO A 76 -3.71 -23.95 -12.35
C PRO A 76 -3.39 -22.51 -12.79
N LEU A 77 -2.24 -22.34 -13.45
CA LEU A 77 -1.84 -21.03 -13.98
C LEU A 77 -2.83 -20.55 -15.06
N ALA A 78 -2.97 -19.23 -15.20
CA ALA A 78 -3.72 -18.63 -16.28
C ALA A 78 -3.05 -18.90 -17.63
N GLU A 79 -3.84 -18.96 -18.70
CA GLU A 79 -3.35 -19.07 -20.07
C GLU A 79 -2.55 -17.83 -20.48
N TYR A 80 -3.02 -16.65 -20.02
CA TYR A 80 -2.38 -15.37 -20.28
C TYR A 80 -1.69 -14.83 -19.04
N SER A 81 -0.59 -14.14 -19.24
CA SER A 81 0.16 -13.50 -18.17
C SER A 81 -0.26 -12.06 -17.92
N ILE A 82 -0.15 -11.61 -16.67
CA ILE A 82 -0.26 -10.19 -16.31
C ILE A 82 1.04 -9.72 -15.66
N GLN A 83 1.53 -8.57 -16.10
CA GLN A 83 2.65 -7.87 -15.50
C GLN A 83 2.20 -6.48 -15.04
N VAL A 84 2.68 -6.06 -13.89
CA VAL A 84 2.39 -4.73 -13.36
C VAL A 84 3.67 -3.99 -13.00
N SER A 85 3.63 -2.69 -13.23
CA SER A 85 4.70 -1.76 -12.87
C SER A 85 4.11 -0.50 -12.24
N THR A 86 4.96 0.40 -11.79
CA THR A 86 4.57 1.73 -11.32
C THR A 86 5.20 2.80 -12.19
N SER A 87 4.48 3.90 -12.44
CA SER A 87 4.99 5.06 -13.15
C SER A 87 6.14 5.75 -12.39
N ASN A 88 6.11 5.67 -11.06
CA ASN A 88 7.15 6.22 -10.19
C ASN A 88 7.21 5.41 -8.88
N SER A 89 8.32 4.71 -8.67
CA SER A 89 8.54 3.86 -7.49
C SER A 89 8.68 4.64 -6.17
N SER A 90 8.97 5.94 -6.23
CA SER A 90 8.98 6.79 -5.02
C SER A 90 7.57 7.12 -4.53
N MET A 91 6.55 7.03 -5.40
CA MET A 91 5.16 7.33 -5.07
C MET A 91 4.36 6.11 -4.63
N GLY A 92 4.79 4.91 -5.01
CA GLY A 92 4.09 3.68 -4.67
C GLY A 92 4.62 2.44 -5.38
N SER A 93 3.96 1.32 -5.14
CA SER A 93 4.27 0.02 -5.74
C SER A 93 3.01 -0.64 -6.31
N ALA A 94 3.21 -1.58 -7.23
CA ALA A 94 2.14 -2.41 -7.76
C ALA A 94 2.58 -3.87 -7.79
N ARG A 95 1.63 -4.80 -7.65
CA ARG A 95 1.91 -6.23 -7.68
C ARG A 95 0.76 -7.01 -8.31
N VAL A 96 1.09 -8.18 -8.80
CA VAL A 96 0.11 -9.21 -9.16
C VAL A 96 -0.19 -10.01 -7.89
N ASP A 97 -1.45 -10.02 -7.47
CA ASP A 97 -1.90 -10.77 -6.30
C ASP A 97 -2.29 -12.20 -6.70
N LYS A 98 -2.89 -12.35 -7.88
CA LYS A 98 -3.32 -13.64 -8.44
C LYS A 98 -3.23 -13.63 -9.97
N ASN A 99 -2.68 -14.71 -10.55
CA ASN A 99 -2.69 -14.97 -11.99
C ASN A 99 -2.92 -16.46 -12.27
N THR A 100 -4.16 -16.86 -12.21
CA THR A 100 -4.59 -18.26 -12.41
C THR A 100 -5.81 -18.32 -13.33
N ILE A 101 -6.15 -19.50 -13.85
CA ILE A 101 -7.41 -19.69 -14.60
C ILE A 101 -8.64 -19.37 -13.75
N CYS A 102 -8.48 -19.28 -12.42
CA CYS A 102 -9.53 -18.98 -11.45
C CYS A 102 -9.73 -17.48 -11.23
N GLY A 103 -9.07 -16.67 -12.01
CA GLY A 103 -9.12 -15.22 -11.99
C GLY A 103 -7.75 -14.59 -11.81
N ASN A 104 -7.71 -13.33 -12.13
CA ASN A 104 -6.51 -12.51 -12.03
C ASN A 104 -6.82 -11.29 -11.16
N SER A 105 -5.90 -10.92 -10.30
CA SER A 105 -6.02 -9.72 -9.52
C SER A 105 -4.68 -9.02 -9.34
N ILE A 106 -4.76 -7.70 -9.29
CA ILE A 106 -3.62 -6.82 -9.08
C ILE A 106 -3.96 -5.81 -7.98
N SER A 107 -2.96 -5.33 -7.30
CA SER A 107 -3.09 -4.22 -6.35
C SER A 107 -1.96 -3.22 -6.47
N ALA A 108 -2.27 -1.99 -6.10
CA ALA A 108 -1.33 -0.88 -6.00
C ALA A 108 -1.34 -0.32 -4.57
N THR A 109 -0.16 0.00 -4.04
CA THR A 109 0.00 0.56 -2.70
C THR A 109 0.74 1.89 -2.82
N ALA A 110 0.08 2.98 -2.47
CA ALA A 110 0.69 4.30 -2.44
C ALA A 110 1.61 4.44 -1.21
N ASN A 111 2.73 5.13 -1.38
CA ASN A 111 3.56 5.57 -0.27
C ASN A 111 2.92 6.75 0.46
N TYR A 112 3.42 7.05 1.68
CA TYR A 112 2.95 8.21 2.44
C TYR A 112 3.01 9.50 1.62
N GLY A 113 1.96 10.30 1.68
CA GLY A 113 1.83 11.56 0.93
C GLY A 113 1.35 11.41 -0.51
N TYR A 114 1.06 10.19 -0.97
CA TYR A 114 0.58 9.91 -2.32
C TYR A 114 -0.71 9.11 -2.31
N LEU A 115 -1.41 9.09 -3.44
CA LEU A 115 -2.60 8.27 -3.69
C LEU A 115 -2.47 7.53 -5.02
N PHE A 116 -3.06 6.35 -5.11
CA PHE A 116 -3.27 5.67 -6.38
C PHE A 116 -4.35 6.41 -7.17
N VAL A 117 -4.09 6.70 -8.43
CA VAL A 117 -5.01 7.42 -9.31
C VAL A 117 -5.75 6.44 -10.21
N ARG A 118 -5.00 5.62 -10.96
CA ARG A 118 -5.55 4.69 -11.94
C ARG A 118 -4.46 3.73 -12.45
N SER A 119 -4.89 2.72 -13.17
CA SER A 119 -4.02 1.93 -14.05
C SER A 119 -3.89 2.59 -15.43
N SER A 120 -2.86 2.24 -16.20
CA SER A 120 -2.56 2.81 -17.52
C SER A 120 -3.67 2.67 -18.56
N ASP A 121 -4.62 1.77 -18.36
CA ASP A 121 -5.84 1.62 -19.18
C ASP A 121 -7.02 2.48 -18.70
N GLY A 122 -6.78 3.37 -17.71
CA GLY A 122 -7.76 4.29 -17.16
C GLY A 122 -8.64 3.75 -16.03
N ASN A 123 -8.51 2.46 -15.66
CA ASN A 123 -9.31 1.88 -14.58
C ASN A 123 -8.80 2.35 -13.20
N THR A 124 -9.72 2.64 -12.28
CA THR A 124 -9.47 3.19 -10.95
C THR A 124 -9.67 2.21 -9.80
N ASP A 125 -10.09 0.96 -10.09
CA ASP A 125 -10.30 -0.05 -9.05
C ASP A 125 -8.98 -0.49 -8.44
N ASN A 126 -8.95 -0.60 -7.10
CA ASN A 126 -7.79 -1.08 -6.37
C ASN A 126 -8.23 -1.71 -5.02
N PRO A 127 -8.06 -3.02 -4.79
CA PRO A 127 -7.57 -4.02 -5.75
C PRO A 127 -8.51 -4.20 -6.96
N ARG A 128 -7.93 -4.63 -8.07
CA ARG A 128 -8.66 -4.86 -9.32
C ARG A 128 -8.67 -6.33 -9.70
N TYR A 129 -9.84 -6.82 -10.11
CA TYR A 129 -10.03 -8.16 -10.68
C TYR A 129 -10.17 -8.06 -12.20
N LEU A 130 -9.60 -9.02 -12.93
CA LEU A 130 -9.48 -8.98 -14.39
C LEU A 130 -9.79 -10.34 -15.00
N GLU A 131 -10.41 -10.30 -16.18
CA GLU A 131 -10.46 -11.45 -17.10
C GLU A 131 -9.47 -11.17 -18.24
N LEU A 132 -8.47 -12.04 -18.38
CA LEU A 132 -7.44 -11.88 -19.40
C LEU A 132 -7.84 -12.62 -20.67
N THR A 133 -7.78 -11.94 -21.80
CA THR A 133 -7.95 -12.51 -23.14
C THR A 133 -6.66 -12.48 -23.95
N GLN A 134 -5.60 -11.91 -23.40
CA GLN A 134 -4.25 -11.82 -23.94
C GLN A 134 -3.27 -11.46 -22.82
N ASP A 135 -1.96 -11.64 -23.08
CA ASP A 135 -0.93 -11.14 -22.19
C ASP A 135 -1.08 -9.64 -21.99
N THR A 136 -1.06 -9.19 -20.72
CA THR A 136 -1.42 -7.83 -20.33
C THR A 136 -0.32 -7.20 -19.50
N ILE A 137 0.02 -5.95 -19.82
CA ILE A 137 0.94 -5.13 -19.02
C ILE A 137 0.20 -3.89 -18.56
N LEU A 138 0.19 -3.63 -17.25
CA LEU A 138 -0.44 -2.46 -16.65
C LEU A 138 0.57 -1.68 -15.80
N THR A 139 0.42 -0.35 -15.80
CA THR A 139 1.21 0.55 -14.97
C THR A 139 0.31 1.28 -14.00
N ALA A 140 0.61 1.23 -12.71
CA ALA A 140 -0.08 2.00 -11.69
C ALA A 140 0.42 3.46 -11.70
N GLU A 141 -0.51 4.39 -11.77
CA GLU A 141 -0.25 5.83 -11.71
C GLU A 141 -0.63 6.37 -10.33
N PHE A 142 0.26 7.19 -9.77
CA PHE A 142 0.09 7.82 -8.46
C PHE A 142 0.18 9.34 -8.59
N ALA A 143 -0.46 10.05 -7.66
CA ALA A 143 -0.36 11.50 -7.52
C ALA A 143 -0.09 11.88 -6.06
N PRO A 144 0.50 13.06 -5.80
CA PRO A 144 0.63 13.57 -4.44
C PRO A 144 -0.74 13.91 -3.85
N ASN A 145 -0.91 13.69 -2.55
CA ASN A 145 -2.06 14.17 -1.79
C ASN A 145 -2.03 15.70 -1.69
N ASN A 146 -3.21 16.30 -1.53
CA ASN A 146 -3.33 17.70 -1.17
C ASN A 146 -3.47 17.84 0.33
N TYR A 147 -2.78 18.85 0.89
CA TYR A 147 -2.85 19.23 2.29
C TYR A 147 -3.08 20.72 2.43
N THR A 148 -3.70 21.12 3.54
CA THR A 148 -4.02 22.51 3.84
C THR A 148 -3.09 23.06 4.91
N ILE A 149 -2.39 24.14 4.58
CA ILE A 149 -1.69 24.97 5.55
C ILE A 149 -2.58 26.12 5.93
N SER A 150 -2.80 26.32 7.22
CA SER A 150 -3.57 27.41 7.79
C SER A 150 -2.71 28.23 8.75
N THR A 151 -3.01 29.51 8.86
CA THR A 151 -2.32 30.40 9.79
C THR A 151 -3.32 31.10 10.72
N LEU A 152 -2.95 31.22 11.97
CA LEU A 152 -3.72 31.93 13.00
C LEU A 152 -2.83 32.89 13.76
N CYS A 153 -3.40 33.92 14.37
CA CYS A 153 -2.75 34.73 15.36
C CYS A 153 -3.30 34.47 16.76
N ASN A 154 -2.47 34.55 17.77
CA ASN A 154 -2.88 34.37 19.17
C ASN A 154 -3.87 35.45 19.65
N ASP A 155 -3.91 36.60 18.97
CA ASP A 155 -4.78 37.72 19.26
C ASP A 155 -4.87 38.63 18.02
N THR A 156 -6.08 38.77 17.45
CA THR A 156 -6.32 39.56 16.23
C THR A 156 -6.12 41.07 16.41
N GLU A 157 -6.13 41.56 17.68
CA GLU A 157 -5.81 42.95 17.96
C GLU A 157 -4.31 43.23 17.88
N ARG A 158 -3.47 42.20 17.96
CA ARG A 158 -2.01 42.30 17.99
C ARG A 158 -1.36 42.14 16.63
N GLY A 159 -2.04 41.49 15.67
CA GLY A 159 -1.49 41.28 14.35
C GLY A 159 -2.37 40.39 13.47
N THR A 160 -1.88 40.14 12.28
CA THR A 160 -2.51 39.30 11.26
C THR A 160 -1.53 38.28 10.71
N THR A 161 -2.04 37.24 10.08
CA THR A 161 -1.23 36.21 9.40
C THR A 161 -1.67 36.06 7.95
N SER A 162 -0.80 35.49 7.12
CA SER A 162 -1.11 35.11 5.74
C SER A 162 -0.31 33.88 5.31
N GLY A 163 -0.77 33.21 4.24
CA GLY A 163 -0.14 32.00 3.70
C GLY A 163 -1.05 30.77 3.74
N ASP A 164 -2.35 30.97 4.04
CA ASP A 164 -3.34 29.91 4.00
C ASP A 164 -3.51 29.39 2.57
N VAL A 165 -3.29 28.10 2.39
CA VAL A 165 -3.36 27.46 1.06
C VAL A 165 -3.53 25.96 1.16
N THR A 166 -4.24 25.37 0.20
CA THR A 166 -4.22 23.92 -0.07
C THR A 166 -3.31 23.67 -1.26
N THR A 167 -2.31 22.83 -1.08
CA THR A 167 -1.34 22.49 -2.12
C THR A 167 -0.85 21.07 -1.97
N THR A 168 0.03 20.60 -2.86
CA THR A 168 0.44 19.20 -2.94
C THR A 168 1.54 18.84 -1.93
N TYR A 169 1.60 17.57 -1.60
CA TYR A 169 2.65 16.99 -0.75
C TYR A 169 4.04 17.34 -1.26
N LEU A 170 4.94 17.74 -0.35
CA LEU A 170 6.29 18.22 -0.55
C LEU A 170 6.43 19.61 -1.19
N ASP A 171 5.34 20.31 -1.52
CA ASP A 171 5.41 21.72 -1.90
C ASP A 171 5.93 22.58 -0.74
N TYR A 172 6.36 23.79 -1.07
CA TYR A 172 6.75 24.80 -0.09
C TYR A 172 5.77 25.96 -0.10
N VAL A 173 5.32 26.35 1.09
CA VAL A 173 4.42 27.47 1.34
C VAL A 173 5.15 28.51 2.14
N THR A 174 4.98 29.81 1.79
CA THR A 174 5.47 30.91 2.61
C THR A 174 4.35 31.41 3.51
N ILE A 175 4.55 31.34 4.82
CA ILE A 175 3.67 31.92 5.83
C ILE A 175 4.31 33.19 6.38
N SER A 176 3.48 34.17 6.73
CA SER A 176 3.96 35.43 7.33
C SER A 176 3.02 35.98 8.39
N ALA A 177 3.59 36.77 9.29
CA ALA A 177 2.90 37.43 10.38
C ALA A 177 3.20 38.93 10.34
N THR A 178 2.18 39.78 10.44
CA THR A 178 2.31 41.23 10.46
C THR A 178 1.76 41.76 11.78
N ALA A 179 2.62 42.39 12.57
CA ALA A 179 2.24 42.95 13.86
C ALA A 179 1.50 44.30 13.69
N ASN A 180 0.48 44.54 14.50
CA ASN A 180 -0.19 45.82 14.63
C ASN A 180 0.69 46.83 15.43
N TYR A 181 0.35 48.11 15.35
CA TYR A 181 1.04 49.14 16.08
C TYR A 181 1.11 48.85 17.60
N GLY A 182 2.32 48.99 18.16
CA GLY A 182 2.58 48.71 19.58
C GLY A 182 2.92 47.24 19.90
N TYR A 183 2.96 46.38 18.89
CA TYR A 183 3.31 44.95 19.04
C TYR A 183 4.45 44.56 18.09
N HIS A 184 5.03 43.38 18.32
CA HIS A 184 5.98 42.73 17.42
C HIS A 184 5.64 41.25 17.32
N PHE A 185 6.01 40.62 16.20
CA PHE A 185 6.01 39.19 16.07
C PHE A 185 7.09 38.59 16.98
N SER A 186 6.70 37.63 17.82
CA SER A 186 7.65 36.96 18.74
C SER A 186 8.15 35.66 18.12
N HIS A 187 7.25 34.74 17.82
CA HIS A 187 7.55 33.44 17.22
C HIS A 187 6.28 32.75 16.73
N TRP A 188 6.43 31.68 15.95
CA TRP A 188 5.37 30.73 15.65
C TRP A 188 5.18 29.75 16.83
N ASP A 189 4.05 29.07 16.92
CA ASP A 189 3.72 28.13 18.02
C ASP A 189 4.68 26.94 18.14
N ASP A 190 5.48 26.64 17.12
CA ASP A 190 6.56 25.66 17.13
C ASP A 190 7.92 26.28 17.51
N TYR A 191 7.94 27.50 18.09
CA TYR A 191 9.13 28.24 18.48
C TYR A 191 10.09 28.60 17.35
N ASN A 192 9.62 28.64 16.12
CA ASN A 192 10.37 29.20 15.01
C ASN A 192 10.19 30.72 14.97
N TYR A 193 11.29 31.46 14.74
CA TYR A 193 11.38 32.92 14.79
C TYR A 193 11.45 33.57 13.40
N ASP A 194 11.55 32.77 12.33
CA ASP A 194 11.61 33.29 10.97
C ASP A 194 10.26 33.87 10.55
N ASN A 195 10.31 35.09 9.98
CA ASN A 195 9.13 35.75 9.44
C ASN A 195 9.52 36.73 8.31
N PRO A 196 9.14 36.50 7.05
CA PRO A 196 8.37 35.33 6.56
C PRO A 196 9.14 34.01 6.68
N ARG A 197 8.41 32.90 6.72
CA ARG A 197 8.94 31.55 6.86
C ARG A 197 8.46 30.66 5.72
N GLN A 198 9.35 29.82 5.17
CA GLN A 198 8.97 28.71 4.29
C GLN A 198 8.73 27.43 5.09
N VAL A 199 7.63 26.77 4.83
CA VAL A 199 7.26 25.47 5.43
C VAL A 199 7.03 24.44 4.33
N GLN A 200 7.55 23.23 4.51
CA GLN A 200 7.28 22.13 3.60
C GLN A 200 5.96 21.45 3.98
N VAL A 201 5.12 21.18 2.99
CA VAL A 201 3.79 20.59 3.16
C VAL A 201 3.90 19.08 3.21
N THR A 202 3.69 18.50 4.39
CA THR A 202 3.71 17.04 4.61
C THR A 202 2.40 16.50 5.17
N GLU A 203 1.55 17.38 5.72
CA GLU A 203 0.27 17.06 6.36
C GLU A 203 -0.58 18.35 6.47
N ASP A 204 -1.86 18.24 6.80
CA ASP A 204 -2.67 19.38 7.20
C ASP A 204 -2.10 19.99 8.48
N LYS A 205 -1.79 21.30 8.46
CA LYS A 205 -1.17 21.95 9.59
C LYS A 205 -1.58 23.40 9.77
N THR A 206 -1.80 23.79 11.02
CA THR A 206 -2.06 25.17 11.41
C THR A 206 -0.85 25.71 12.17
N TYR A 207 -0.36 26.87 11.76
CA TYR A 207 0.69 27.64 12.44
C TYR A 207 0.10 28.85 13.12
N THR A 208 0.38 29.05 14.41
CA THR A 208 -0.12 30.20 15.18
C THR A 208 0.97 31.17 15.46
N ALA A 209 0.86 32.40 14.91
CA ALA A 209 1.78 33.48 15.23
C ALA A 209 1.53 34.02 16.63
N LYS A 210 2.61 34.21 17.40
CA LYS A 210 2.62 34.83 18.72
C LYS A 210 3.13 36.25 18.61
N PHE A 211 2.31 37.22 19.09
CA PHE A 211 2.64 38.63 19.13
C PHE A 211 2.80 39.09 20.57
N GLU A 212 3.81 39.93 20.84
CA GLU A 212 4.10 40.52 22.14
C GLU A 212 4.05 42.03 22.04
N LYS A 213 3.76 42.67 23.19
CA LYS A 213 3.70 44.12 23.30
C LYS A 213 5.10 44.71 23.30
N ASN A 214 5.30 45.79 22.53
CA ASN A 214 6.55 46.53 22.55
C ASN A 214 6.80 47.18 23.93
N THR A 215 8.03 47.11 24.39
CA THR A 215 8.49 47.82 25.58
C THR A 215 9.44 48.97 25.16
N TYR A 216 9.14 50.16 25.62
CA TYR A 216 9.95 51.37 25.34
C TYR A 216 10.59 51.86 26.60
N PRO A 217 11.95 51.94 26.69
CA PRO A 217 12.62 52.52 27.83
C PRO A 217 12.41 54.02 27.85
N ILE A 218 12.05 54.59 28.99
CA ILE A 218 11.98 56.04 29.20
C ILE A 218 13.20 56.45 30.02
N SER A 219 14.05 57.34 29.47
CA SER A 219 15.15 57.95 30.19
C SER A 219 14.78 59.40 30.59
N LEU A 220 14.86 59.70 31.88
CA LEU A 220 14.70 61.05 32.40
C LEU A 220 16.07 61.64 32.68
N SER A 221 16.40 62.81 32.09
CA SER A 221 17.59 63.57 32.41
C SER A 221 17.18 64.84 33.18
N CYS A 222 17.75 65.07 34.37
CA CYS A 222 17.63 66.35 35.09
C CYS A 222 18.73 67.27 34.61
N ASN A 223 18.41 68.42 33.97
CA ASN A 223 19.31 69.49 33.75
C ASN A 223 19.40 70.28 35.06
N ASN A 224 20.47 70.10 35.86
CA ASN A 224 20.80 70.98 36.92
C ASN A 224 21.36 72.29 36.30
N HIS A 225 20.54 73.33 36.20
CA HIS A 225 21.01 74.64 36.01
C HIS A 225 21.48 75.17 37.39
N GLN A 226 22.79 75.34 37.56
CA GLN A 226 23.37 76.18 38.57
C GLN A 226 23.32 77.64 38.10
#